data_38d453a7e0dda2647a9c8040705b228f
#
_entry.id   38d453a7e0dda2647a9c8040705b228f
#
_cell.length_a   1.000
_cell.length_b   1.000
_cell.length_c   1.000
_cell.angle_alpha   90.00
_cell.angle_beta   90.00
_cell.angle_gamma   90.00
#
_symmetry.space_group_name_H-M   'P 1'
#
loop_
_entity.id
_entity.type
_entity.pdbx_description
1 polymer ?
#
loop_
_entity_poly.entity_id
_entity_poly.type
_entity_poly.pdbx_seq_one_letter_code
_entity_poly.pdbx_strand_id
1 'polypeptide(L)'
;MKFVTALLLTALAMPSLAQEKRQTPRDAMVTEADAATARAPVEEQAFVSKGSVSIKGKAVAYTATAGTLTIRDDNARPTGSLFYTAYTTGEANRPVTFFYNGGPGSATIWLHMGSFGPVRVKSDKPVYVTPDQYSVTQNPWSLLDKTDVVFIDAMGAGWSRPLGDKTGKDFNGVDQDADAFARAIMRYVSKNNRWTSPKFILGESYGTLRSGVVARMLEERGLSLHGVALLSTIMNYGVRQAGYDQNHMVLFPGYAATAWYHGTLPGQKPADLDAFVNDVRGFVAGPYAAALAKGSSISDAEKDAVARQMNAYTGLPIDFIKRANLRVDLQHFQTELLRPRGLSIGRLDTRYTLPPTDLNADSPDEDPAGTAITGAYISAFHDYAVKTLGVKTELPYKLTAREPGYSWDWSHRPPRGGVQTTPNTAVDLAFTMRANPKLKVLFLNGYYDMATPFYGAEFDASHMLLPADLNRNIKFTYYQSGHMIYLAESELAKMRDDVAAWYDEALK
;
A
#
# COMPACT_ATOMS: atom_id res chain seq x y z
N MET A 1 85.56 -30.75 10.70
CA MET A 1 84.94 -31.96 10.06
C MET A 1 83.53 -32.11 10.55
N LYS A 2 82.53 -31.67 9.80
CA LYS A 2 81.15 -32.13 9.87
C LYS A 2 80.52 -31.84 8.50
N PHE A 3 80.22 -32.90 7.78
CA PHE A 3 79.51 -32.85 6.50
C PHE A 3 78.03 -32.45 6.74
N VAL A 4 77.53 -31.53 5.96
CA VAL A 4 76.11 -31.27 5.86
C VAL A 4 75.66 -31.66 4.45
N THR A 5 74.89 -32.69 4.34
CA THR A 5 74.32 -33.22 3.11
C THR A 5 73.04 -32.40 2.80
N ALA A 6 73.04 -31.70 1.66
CA ALA A 6 71.86 -30.98 1.16
C ALA A 6 70.98 -31.96 0.38
N LEU A 7 69.73 -32.15 0.83
CA LEU A 7 68.69 -32.86 0.10
C LEU A 7 67.93 -31.88 -0.83
N LEU A 8 68.07 -32.07 -2.15
CA LEU A 8 67.24 -31.40 -3.13
C LEU A 8 65.87 -32.10 -3.19
N LEU A 9 64.82 -31.42 -2.79
CA LEU A 9 63.44 -31.83 -3.10
C LEU A 9 63.04 -31.23 -4.47
N THR A 10 62.94 -32.10 -5.46
CA THR A 10 62.26 -31.79 -6.75
C THR A 10 60.78 -31.86 -6.55
N ALA A 11 60.11 -30.71 -6.59
CA ALA A 11 58.66 -30.61 -6.64
C ALA A 11 58.17 -30.95 -8.04
N LEU A 12 57.54 -32.09 -8.22
CA LEU A 12 56.77 -32.43 -9.40
C LEU A 12 55.46 -31.61 -9.38
N ALA A 13 55.33 -30.67 -10.30
CA ALA A 13 54.08 -29.96 -10.58
C ALA A 13 53.12 -30.93 -11.23
N MET A 14 52.05 -31.32 -10.52
CA MET A 14 50.90 -31.97 -11.12
C MET A 14 50.05 -30.94 -11.84
N PRO A 15 49.55 -31.19 -13.06
CA PRO A 15 48.61 -30.34 -13.72
C PRO A 15 47.28 -30.34 -12.94
N SER A 16 46.84 -29.20 -12.56
CA SER A 16 45.48 -28.97 -11.99
C SER A 16 44.45 -29.34 -13.05
N LEU A 17 43.84 -30.53 -12.90
CA LEU A 17 42.62 -30.88 -13.60
C LEU A 17 41.52 -29.89 -13.13
N ALA A 18 41.19 -28.91 -13.97
CA ALA A 18 39.99 -28.11 -13.81
C ALA A 18 38.81 -29.11 -13.71
N GLN A 19 38.24 -29.23 -12.52
CA GLN A 19 36.98 -29.94 -12.31
C GLN A 19 35.90 -29.18 -13.06
N GLU A 20 35.58 -29.60 -14.29
CA GLU A 20 34.29 -29.25 -14.88
C GLU A 20 33.20 -29.66 -13.89
N LYS A 21 32.49 -28.68 -13.36
CA LYS A 21 31.28 -28.90 -12.56
C LYS A 21 30.32 -29.69 -13.45
N ARG A 22 30.25 -31.03 -13.29
CA ARG A 22 29.15 -31.80 -13.86
C ARG A 22 27.85 -31.22 -13.31
N GLN A 23 27.07 -30.58 -14.16
CA GLN A 23 25.73 -30.18 -13.84
C GLN A 23 24.95 -31.42 -13.41
N THR A 24 24.32 -31.36 -12.25
CA THR A 24 23.45 -32.46 -11.82
C THR A 24 22.22 -32.52 -12.72
N PRO A 25 21.57 -33.68 -12.91
CA PRO A 25 20.35 -33.77 -13.69
C PRO A 25 19.25 -32.77 -13.24
N ARG A 26 19.29 -32.39 -11.97
CA ARG A 26 18.38 -31.41 -11.38
C ARG A 26 18.69 -29.97 -11.86
N ASP A 27 19.97 -29.62 -12.03
CA ASP A 27 20.39 -28.31 -12.53
C ASP A 27 20.08 -28.17 -14.03
N ALA A 28 20.20 -29.26 -14.78
CA ALA A 28 19.80 -29.31 -16.20
C ALA A 28 18.27 -29.18 -16.37
N MET A 29 17.47 -29.84 -15.51
CA MET A 29 16.00 -29.70 -15.53
C MET A 29 15.53 -28.27 -15.16
N VAL A 30 16.20 -27.61 -14.21
CA VAL A 30 15.90 -26.23 -13.83
C VAL A 30 16.22 -25.25 -14.98
N THR A 31 17.36 -25.47 -15.70
CA THR A 31 17.73 -24.63 -16.84
C THR A 31 16.81 -24.83 -18.06
N GLU A 32 16.33 -26.05 -18.30
CA GLU A 32 15.34 -26.31 -19.35
C GLU A 32 13.97 -25.71 -19.02
N ALA A 33 13.52 -25.82 -17.76
CA ALA A 33 12.29 -25.16 -17.29
C ALA A 33 12.39 -23.63 -17.35
N ASP A 34 13.54 -23.05 -17.01
CA ASP A 34 13.81 -21.61 -17.15
C ASP A 34 13.83 -21.16 -18.61
N ALA A 35 14.38 -21.96 -19.51
CA ALA A 35 14.41 -21.66 -20.94
C ALA A 35 13.01 -21.70 -21.58
N ALA A 36 12.11 -22.54 -21.06
CA ALA A 36 10.72 -22.65 -21.51
C ALA A 36 9.79 -21.61 -20.85
N THR A 37 10.25 -20.88 -19.83
CA THR A 37 9.42 -19.89 -19.14
C THR A 37 9.22 -18.65 -20.00
N ALA A 38 7.96 -18.23 -20.18
CA ALA A 38 7.63 -17.01 -20.89
C ALA A 38 8.28 -15.79 -20.20
N ARG A 39 9.02 -14.98 -20.96
CA ARG A 39 9.68 -13.77 -20.47
C ARG A 39 8.98 -12.52 -21.00
N ALA A 40 8.98 -11.45 -20.21
CA ALA A 40 8.49 -10.18 -20.68
C ALA A 40 9.39 -9.65 -21.82
N PRO A 41 8.81 -9.13 -22.93
CA PRO A 41 9.59 -8.54 -23.99
C PRO A 41 10.22 -7.21 -23.53
N VAL A 42 11.41 -6.91 -24.06
CA VAL A 42 12.06 -5.60 -23.88
C VAL A 42 11.31 -4.52 -24.64
N GLU A 43 10.73 -4.87 -25.78
CA GLU A 43 9.90 -3.98 -26.58
C GLU A 43 8.56 -3.72 -25.89
N GLU A 44 8.20 -2.43 -25.80
CA GLU A 44 6.97 -2.01 -25.14
C GLU A 44 5.74 -2.43 -25.94
N GLN A 45 4.83 -3.12 -25.28
CA GLN A 45 3.54 -3.52 -25.84
C GLN A 45 2.46 -2.47 -25.54
N ALA A 46 1.45 -2.40 -26.41
CA ALA A 46 0.26 -1.58 -26.19
C ALA A 46 -0.97 -2.24 -26.83
N PHE A 47 -1.98 -2.50 -26.01
CA PHE A 47 -3.30 -2.96 -26.42
C PHE A 47 -4.25 -1.78 -26.22
N VAL A 48 -4.87 -1.33 -27.31
CA VAL A 48 -5.67 -0.10 -27.32
C VAL A 48 -7.12 -0.43 -27.60
N SER A 49 -8.01 0.05 -26.75
CA SER A 49 -9.46 -0.03 -26.93
C SER A 49 -10.11 1.32 -26.61
N LYS A 50 -11.39 1.48 -26.96
CA LYS A 50 -12.16 2.70 -26.71
C LYS A 50 -13.39 2.36 -25.88
N GLY A 51 -13.80 3.30 -25.02
CA GLY A 51 -14.97 3.16 -24.20
C GLY A 51 -15.55 4.51 -23.78
N SER A 52 -16.61 4.44 -23.03
CA SER A 52 -17.21 5.62 -22.38
C SER A 52 -17.73 5.24 -21.00
N VAL A 53 -17.74 6.21 -20.09
CA VAL A 53 -18.31 6.07 -18.76
C VAL A 53 -19.21 7.26 -18.47
N SER A 54 -20.35 7.02 -17.80
CA SER A 54 -21.24 8.11 -17.37
C SER A 54 -20.81 8.61 -15.99
N ILE A 55 -20.38 9.86 -15.90
CA ILE A 55 -19.96 10.54 -14.65
C ILE A 55 -20.90 11.70 -14.41
N LYS A 56 -21.60 11.69 -13.27
CA LYS A 56 -22.61 12.74 -12.93
C LYS A 56 -23.58 13.02 -14.09
N GLY A 57 -24.02 11.94 -14.78
CA GLY A 57 -24.97 12.02 -15.90
C GLY A 57 -24.37 12.47 -17.25
N LYS A 58 -23.06 12.72 -17.33
CA LYS A 58 -22.37 13.08 -18.58
C LYS A 58 -21.53 11.92 -19.09
N ALA A 59 -21.64 11.58 -20.36
CA ALA A 59 -20.79 10.57 -20.99
C ALA A 59 -19.39 11.15 -21.22
N VAL A 60 -18.38 10.46 -20.71
CA VAL A 60 -16.96 10.76 -20.90
C VAL A 60 -16.36 9.63 -21.76
N ALA A 61 -16.04 9.94 -23.01
CA ALA A 61 -15.35 9.02 -23.91
C ALA A 61 -13.87 8.93 -23.53
N TYR A 62 -13.29 7.73 -23.63
CA TYR A 62 -11.90 7.51 -23.34
C TYR A 62 -11.24 6.49 -24.29
N THR A 63 -9.93 6.59 -24.38
CA THR A 63 -9.08 5.53 -24.93
C THR A 63 -8.43 4.80 -23.75
N ALA A 64 -8.59 3.47 -23.72
CA ALA A 64 -7.89 2.60 -22.78
C ALA A 64 -6.63 2.04 -23.47
N THR A 65 -5.50 2.12 -22.79
CA THR A 65 -4.23 1.53 -23.22
C THR A 65 -3.70 0.64 -22.11
N ALA A 66 -3.78 -0.67 -22.31
CA ALA A 66 -3.08 -1.65 -21.48
C ALA A 66 -1.74 -1.96 -22.15
N GLY A 67 -0.62 -1.89 -21.43
CA GLY A 67 0.68 -2.06 -22.07
C GLY A 67 1.84 -2.12 -21.09
N THR A 68 3.05 -2.03 -21.61
CA THR A 68 4.27 -2.09 -20.82
C THR A 68 5.12 -0.83 -20.99
N LEU A 69 5.85 -0.49 -19.93
CA LEU A 69 6.87 0.55 -19.88
C LEU A 69 8.21 -0.12 -19.57
N THR A 70 9.16 -0.03 -20.48
CA THR A 70 10.52 -0.54 -20.26
C THR A 70 11.34 0.52 -19.54
N ILE A 71 11.63 0.26 -18.26
CA ILE A 71 12.56 1.09 -17.48
C ILE A 71 14.00 0.67 -17.75
N ARG A 72 14.89 1.65 -17.69
CA ARG A 72 16.31 1.49 -17.99
C ARG A 72 17.18 2.07 -16.88
N ASP A 73 18.36 1.49 -16.69
CA ASP A 73 19.38 2.08 -15.82
C ASP A 73 20.02 3.33 -16.44
N ASP A 74 20.97 3.95 -15.74
CA ASP A 74 21.64 5.17 -16.18
C ASP A 74 22.56 4.94 -17.41
N ASN A 75 22.86 3.67 -17.73
CA ASN A 75 23.58 3.26 -18.94
C ASN A 75 22.62 2.86 -20.10
N ALA A 76 21.34 3.18 -19.96
CA ALA A 76 20.28 2.87 -20.91
C ALA A 76 20.02 1.36 -21.12
N ARG A 77 20.51 0.46 -20.24
CA ARG A 77 20.22 -0.96 -20.29
C ARG A 77 18.82 -1.23 -19.75
N PRO A 78 17.99 -2.05 -20.41
CA PRO A 78 16.67 -2.40 -19.90
C PRO A 78 16.79 -3.22 -18.61
N THR A 79 16.07 -2.82 -17.58
CA THR A 79 16.11 -3.47 -16.25
C THR A 79 14.77 -4.03 -15.82
N GLY A 80 13.67 -3.49 -16.36
CA GLY A 80 12.34 -3.97 -16.01
C GLY A 80 11.28 -3.55 -17.00
N SER A 81 10.23 -4.36 -17.10
CA SER A 81 9.01 -4.11 -17.88
C SER A 81 7.86 -3.97 -16.88
N LEU A 82 7.35 -2.75 -16.69
CA LEU A 82 6.20 -2.50 -15.83
C LEU A 82 4.92 -2.46 -16.66
N PHE A 83 3.94 -3.25 -16.24
CA PHE A 83 2.62 -3.23 -16.85
C PHE A 83 1.80 -2.07 -16.30
N TYR A 84 1.04 -1.43 -17.19
CA TYR A 84 0.13 -0.35 -16.83
C TYR A 84 -1.17 -0.43 -17.61
N THR A 85 -2.22 0.16 -17.03
CA THR A 85 -3.47 0.45 -17.76
C THR A 85 -3.77 1.93 -17.62
N ALA A 86 -3.84 2.64 -18.76
CA ALA A 86 -4.16 4.05 -18.80
C ALA A 86 -5.51 4.28 -19.46
N TYR A 87 -6.28 5.22 -18.94
CA TYR A 87 -7.51 5.73 -19.55
C TYR A 87 -7.34 7.23 -19.76
N THR A 88 -7.45 7.65 -21.02
CA THR A 88 -7.19 9.04 -21.44
C THR A 88 -8.34 9.58 -22.28
N THR A 89 -8.67 10.86 -22.13
CA THR A 89 -9.71 11.52 -22.93
C THR A 89 -9.17 12.14 -24.22
N GLY A 90 -7.86 12.25 -24.37
CA GLY A 90 -7.20 12.84 -25.52
C GLY A 90 -7.08 14.36 -25.49
N GLU A 91 -7.53 15.03 -24.43
CA GLU A 91 -7.36 16.47 -24.24
C GLU A 91 -5.90 16.85 -23.96
N ALA A 92 -5.42 17.89 -24.63
CA ALA A 92 -4.05 18.38 -24.42
C ALA A 92 -3.88 19.01 -23.02
N ASN A 93 -2.68 18.84 -22.44
CA ASN A 93 -2.29 19.43 -21.15
C ASN A 93 -3.20 19.09 -19.95
N ARG A 94 -4.05 18.10 -20.10
CA ARG A 94 -4.93 17.61 -19.04
C ARG A 94 -4.11 17.04 -17.87
N PRO A 95 -4.58 17.07 -16.62
CA PRO A 95 -3.92 16.38 -15.53
C PRO A 95 -3.76 14.89 -15.79
N VAL A 96 -2.68 14.28 -15.28
CA VAL A 96 -2.45 12.85 -15.28
C VAL A 96 -2.13 12.37 -13.88
N THR A 97 -2.79 11.29 -13.45
CA THR A 97 -2.62 10.70 -12.13
C THR A 97 -2.15 9.25 -12.24
N PHE A 98 -1.10 8.94 -11.51
CA PHE A 98 -0.55 7.59 -11.42
C PHE A 98 -1.03 6.92 -10.13
N PHE A 99 -1.69 5.78 -10.27
CA PHE A 99 -2.28 4.99 -9.20
C PHE A 99 -1.49 3.70 -8.99
N TYR A 100 -1.28 3.32 -7.73
CA TYR A 100 -0.63 2.06 -7.39
C TYR A 100 -0.99 1.57 -5.99
N ASN A 101 -1.22 0.25 -5.87
CA ASN A 101 -1.39 -0.41 -4.58
C ASN A 101 -0.04 -0.61 -3.88
N GLY A 102 -0.11 -0.98 -2.61
CA GLY A 102 1.04 -1.20 -1.74
C GLY A 102 1.56 -2.63 -1.72
N GLY A 103 1.31 -3.30 -0.64
CA GLY A 103 1.76 -4.65 -0.34
C GLY A 103 2.83 -4.70 0.75
N PRO A 104 4.14 -4.51 0.51
CA PRO A 104 4.83 -4.23 -0.77
C PRO A 104 4.68 -5.35 -1.79
N GLY A 105 4.86 -4.97 -3.07
CA GLY A 105 4.81 -5.89 -4.20
C GLY A 105 3.40 -6.37 -4.56
N SER A 106 2.33 -5.58 -4.33
CA SER A 106 0.98 -5.89 -4.78
C SER A 106 0.72 -5.37 -6.20
N ALA A 107 -0.04 -6.13 -6.99
CA ALA A 107 -0.63 -5.63 -8.22
C ALA A 107 -1.67 -4.55 -7.94
N THR A 108 -1.91 -3.67 -8.93
CA THR A 108 -2.81 -2.51 -8.78
C THR A 108 -4.28 -2.85 -9.10
N ILE A 109 -4.60 -4.12 -9.19
CA ILE A 109 -5.94 -4.64 -9.47
C ILE A 109 -7.01 -4.06 -8.51
N TRP A 110 -6.67 -3.85 -7.24
CA TRP A 110 -7.60 -3.38 -6.21
C TRP A 110 -8.05 -1.94 -6.47
N LEU A 111 -7.11 -1.02 -6.62
CA LEU A 111 -7.41 0.36 -7.01
C LEU A 111 -8.04 0.44 -8.39
N HIS A 112 -7.52 -0.34 -9.36
CA HIS A 112 -8.01 -0.29 -10.74
C HIS A 112 -9.48 -0.69 -10.83
N MET A 113 -9.84 -1.82 -10.21
CA MET A 113 -11.19 -2.39 -10.29
C MET A 113 -12.13 -1.94 -9.17
N GLY A 114 -11.65 -1.19 -8.20
CA GLY A 114 -12.45 -0.75 -7.06
C GLY A 114 -12.68 0.74 -6.98
N SER A 115 -11.71 1.58 -7.41
CA SER A 115 -11.72 2.99 -7.10
C SER A 115 -12.16 3.89 -8.27
N PHE A 116 -11.22 4.50 -8.97
CA PHE A 116 -11.45 5.65 -9.85
C PHE A 116 -11.34 5.35 -11.35
N GLY A 117 -11.14 4.09 -11.73
CA GLY A 117 -11.19 3.66 -13.13
C GLY A 117 -12.60 3.82 -13.73
N PRO A 118 -12.76 3.65 -15.06
CA PRO A 118 -14.07 3.78 -15.71
C PRO A 118 -15.02 2.63 -15.43
N VAL A 119 -14.51 1.53 -14.91
CA VAL A 119 -15.27 0.34 -14.50
C VAL A 119 -14.88 -0.06 -13.09
N ARG A 120 -15.75 -0.82 -12.42
CA ARG A 120 -15.49 -1.35 -11.08
C ARG A 120 -16.14 -2.71 -10.87
N VAL A 121 -15.61 -3.48 -9.93
CA VAL A 121 -16.28 -4.61 -9.32
C VAL A 121 -17.32 -4.07 -8.35
N LYS A 122 -18.55 -4.57 -8.43
CA LYS A 122 -19.61 -4.16 -7.52
C LYS A 122 -19.37 -4.77 -6.15
N SER A 123 -19.23 -3.93 -5.14
CA SER A 123 -19.18 -4.27 -3.72
C SER A 123 -19.89 -3.15 -2.95
N ASP A 124 -20.71 -3.46 -1.99
CA ASP A 124 -21.53 -2.44 -1.30
C ASP A 124 -21.61 -2.68 0.21
N LYS A 125 -21.55 -3.92 0.64
CA LYS A 125 -21.64 -4.30 2.05
C LYS A 125 -20.43 -5.11 2.48
N PRO A 126 -20.05 -5.08 3.76
CA PRO A 126 -18.95 -5.88 4.29
C PRO A 126 -19.36 -7.37 4.44
N VAL A 127 -19.68 -8.00 3.30
CA VAL A 127 -20.09 -9.41 3.20
C VAL A 127 -19.33 -10.10 2.08
N TYR A 128 -19.32 -11.43 2.13
CA TYR A 128 -18.72 -12.26 1.09
C TYR A 128 -19.43 -12.04 -0.26
N VAL A 129 -18.65 -11.81 -1.32
CA VAL A 129 -19.15 -11.69 -2.69
C VAL A 129 -19.17 -13.08 -3.32
N THR A 130 -20.34 -13.58 -3.66
CA THR A 130 -20.51 -14.92 -4.23
C THR A 130 -20.15 -14.98 -5.71
N PRO A 131 -19.71 -16.14 -6.25
CA PRO A 131 -19.24 -16.26 -7.64
C PRO A 131 -20.25 -15.82 -8.70
N ASP A 132 -21.54 -15.95 -8.46
CA ASP A 132 -22.62 -15.47 -9.35
C ASP A 132 -22.71 -13.93 -9.42
N GLN A 133 -22.10 -13.23 -8.47
CA GLN A 133 -22.06 -11.77 -8.40
C GLN A 133 -20.79 -11.17 -9.03
N TYR A 134 -19.85 -12.00 -9.50
CA TYR A 134 -18.60 -11.54 -10.11
C TYR A 134 -18.89 -10.84 -11.44
N SER A 135 -18.93 -9.52 -11.41
CA SER A 135 -19.19 -8.71 -12.60
C SER A 135 -18.50 -7.37 -12.56
N VAL A 136 -18.20 -6.87 -13.75
CA VAL A 136 -17.69 -5.51 -13.96
C VAL A 136 -18.86 -4.62 -14.36
N THR A 137 -18.97 -3.46 -13.68
CA THR A 137 -19.97 -2.45 -13.99
C THR A 137 -19.32 -1.12 -14.36
N GLN A 138 -20.04 -0.23 -15.03
CA GLN A 138 -19.60 1.16 -15.19
C GLN A 138 -19.41 1.80 -13.83
N ASN A 139 -18.42 2.66 -13.71
CA ASN A 139 -18.09 3.37 -12.48
C ASN A 139 -18.50 4.86 -12.57
N PRO A 140 -19.66 5.26 -12.03
CA PRO A 140 -20.08 6.65 -12.06
C PRO A 140 -19.22 7.57 -11.18
N TRP A 141 -18.36 6.99 -10.34
CA TRP A 141 -17.40 7.70 -9.48
C TRP A 141 -15.98 7.73 -10.06
N SER A 142 -15.82 7.43 -11.34
CA SER A 142 -14.55 7.62 -12.03
C SER A 142 -14.06 9.07 -11.95
N LEU A 143 -12.74 9.25 -11.94
CA LEU A 143 -12.09 10.58 -11.99
C LEU A 143 -11.76 11.03 -13.42
N LEU A 144 -12.25 10.34 -14.45
CA LEU A 144 -11.97 10.68 -15.85
C LEU A 144 -12.54 12.03 -16.28
N ASP A 145 -13.41 12.66 -15.51
CA ASP A 145 -13.84 14.05 -15.72
C ASP A 145 -12.83 15.09 -15.15
N LYS A 146 -11.83 14.66 -14.38
CA LYS A 146 -10.82 15.53 -13.74
C LYS A 146 -9.42 15.30 -14.25
N THR A 147 -9.03 14.05 -14.47
CA THR A 147 -7.66 13.62 -14.79
C THR A 147 -7.67 12.40 -15.68
N ASP A 148 -6.63 12.23 -16.51
CA ASP A 148 -6.34 10.92 -17.05
C ASP A 148 -5.81 10.02 -15.93
N VAL A 149 -6.19 8.75 -15.93
CA VAL A 149 -5.83 7.81 -14.87
C VAL A 149 -4.91 6.71 -15.39
N VAL A 150 -3.82 6.42 -14.68
CA VAL A 150 -2.80 5.45 -15.06
C VAL A 150 -2.53 4.53 -13.87
N PHE A 151 -2.94 3.28 -13.97
CA PHE A 151 -2.70 2.24 -12.97
C PHE A 151 -1.42 1.48 -13.32
N ILE A 152 -0.46 1.38 -12.38
CA ILE A 152 0.84 0.74 -12.62
C ILE A 152 1.02 -0.42 -11.65
N ASP A 153 1.31 -1.62 -12.17
CA ASP A 153 1.65 -2.79 -11.35
C ASP A 153 3.10 -2.72 -10.85
N ALA A 154 3.28 -3.06 -9.57
CA ALA A 154 4.63 -3.15 -8.98
C ALA A 154 5.47 -4.22 -9.68
N MET A 155 6.81 -4.06 -9.65
CA MET A 155 7.73 -5.02 -10.24
C MET A 155 7.54 -6.41 -9.63
N GLY A 156 7.42 -7.43 -10.48
CA GLY A 156 7.14 -8.82 -10.07
C GLY A 156 5.66 -9.13 -9.82
N ALA A 157 4.78 -8.11 -9.73
CA ALA A 157 3.33 -8.28 -9.59
C ALA A 157 2.62 -7.97 -10.92
N GLY A 158 1.34 -8.33 -11.01
CA GLY A 158 0.58 -8.21 -12.25
C GLY A 158 1.30 -8.91 -13.40
N TRP A 159 1.47 -8.19 -14.50
CA TRP A 159 2.30 -8.61 -15.62
C TRP A 159 3.66 -7.89 -15.67
N SER A 160 4.04 -7.18 -14.61
CA SER A 160 5.37 -6.54 -14.50
C SER A 160 6.45 -7.57 -14.23
N ARG A 161 7.57 -7.52 -14.96
CA ARG A 161 8.68 -8.48 -14.83
C ARG A 161 10.03 -7.79 -14.90
N PRO A 162 11.04 -8.25 -14.15
CA PRO A 162 12.44 -7.89 -14.37
C PRO A 162 12.90 -8.25 -15.78
N LEU A 163 13.88 -7.53 -16.33
CA LEU A 163 14.47 -7.75 -17.65
C LEU A 163 15.99 -7.94 -17.55
N GLY A 164 16.55 -8.55 -18.58
CA GLY A 164 17.98 -8.78 -18.69
C GLY A 164 18.51 -9.73 -17.61
N ASP A 165 19.53 -9.30 -16.90
CA ASP A 165 20.16 -9.99 -15.77
C ASP A 165 19.49 -9.68 -14.42
N LYS A 166 18.44 -8.86 -14.41
CA LYS A 166 17.73 -8.45 -13.22
C LYS A 166 16.76 -9.52 -12.73
N THR A 167 16.58 -9.56 -11.42
CA THR A 167 15.68 -10.46 -10.71
C THR A 167 14.76 -9.67 -9.78
N GLY A 168 13.78 -10.31 -9.14
CA GLY A 168 12.94 -9.66 -8.14
C GLY A 168 13.75 -9.01 -7.01
N LYS A 169 14.90 -9.57 -6.64
CA LYS A 169 15.77 -9.02 -5.58
C LYS A 169 16.30 -7.62 -5.88
N ASP A 170 16.47 -7.28 -7.15
CA ASP A 170 16.93 -5.95 -7.58
C ASP A 170 15.86 -4.86 -7.36
N PHE A 171 14.60 -5.26 -7.08
CA PHE A 171 13.45 -4.37 -6.94
C PHE A 171 12.74 -4.51 -5.58
N ASN A 172 13.05 -5.56 -4.83
CA ASN A 172 12.39 -5.87 -3.56
C ASN A 172 13.00 -5.08 -2.40
N GLY A 173 12.84 -3.80 -2.41
CA GLY A 173 13.29 -2.89 -1.35
C GLY A 173 12.64 -1.52 -1.44
N VAL A 174 12.71 -0.74 -0.36
CA VAL A 174 12.04 0.57 -0.27
C VAL A 174 12.51 1.52 -1.36
N ASP A 175 13.81 1.69 -1.49
CA ASP A 175 14.39 2.64 -2.46
C ASP A 175 14.37 2.07 -3.89
N GLN A 176 14.58 0.78 -4.06
CA GLN A 176 14.59 0.09 -5.34
C GLN A 176 13.20 0.07 -6.00
N ASP A 177 12.16 -0.23 -5.22
CA ASP A 177 10.76 -0.19 -5.65
C ASP A 177 10.34 1.23 -6.05
N ALA A 178 10.68 2.23 -5.20
CA ALA A 178 10.38 3.62 -5.49
C ALA A 178 11.10 4.14 -6.76
N ASP A 179 12.37 3.75 -6.97
CA ASP A 179 13.12 4.11 -8.18
C ASP A 179 12.49 3.51 -9.43
N ALA A 180 12.02 2.26 -9.38
CA ALA A 180 11.33 1.61 -10.48
C ALA A 180 10.05 2.38 -10.87
N PHE A 181 9.23 2.79 -9.88
CA PHE A 181 8.05 3.62 -10.12
C PHE A 181 8.38 5.01 -10.64
N ALA A 182 9.39 5.68 -10.09
CA ALA A 182 9.81 6.98 -10.58
C ALA A 182 10.27 6.92 -12.04
N ARG A 183 11.08 5.91 -12.42
CA ARG A 183 11.49 5.68 -13.81
C ARG A 183 10.31 5.35 -14.73
N ALA A 184 9.35 4.55 -14.26
CA ALA A 184 8.14 4.23 -15.03
C ALA A 184 7.27 5.47 -15.27
N ILE A 185 7.05 6.31 -14.26
CA ILE A 185 6.32 7.58 -14.38
C ILE A 185 7.01 8.51 -15.38
N MET A 186 8.33 8.71 -15.26
CA MET A 186 9.09 9.54 -16.19
C MET A 186 9.03 8.97 -17.62
N ARG A 187 9.12 7.64 -17.78
CA ARG A 187 8.98 6.97 -19.08
C ARG A 187 7.59 7.21 -19.68
N TYR A 188 6.52 7.06 -18.88
CA TYR A 188 5.14 7.34 -19.33
C TYR A 188 4.97 8.79 -19.78
N VAL A 189 5.45 9.73 -18.95
CA VAL A 189 5.39 11.17 -19.24
C VAL A 189 6.10 11.53 -20.54
N SER A 190 7.31 10.97 -20.75
CA SER A 190 8.08 11.20 -21.99
C SER A 190 7.44 10.55 -23.21
N LYS A 191 7.01 9.28 -23.09
CA LYS A 191 6.39 8.53 -24.20
C LYS A 191 5.11 9.18 -24.69
N ASN A 192 4.33 9.78 -23.79
CA ASN A 192 3.00 10.34 -24.08
C ASN A 192 3.00 11.88 -24.16
N ASN A 193 4.16 12.53 -24.21
CA ASN A 193 4.32 14.00 -24.30
C ASN A 193 3.56 14.75 -23.19
N ARG A 194 3.69 14.29 -21.91
CA ARG A 194 2.95 14.83 -20.77
C ARG A 194 3.83 15.67 -19.82
N TRP A 195 4.98 16.16 -20.28
CA TRP A 195 5.90 16.95 -19.45
C TRP A 195 5.27 18.23 -18.91
N THR A 196 4.41 18.89 -19.66
CA THR A 196 3.71 20.14 -19.29
C THR A 196 2.36 19.90 -18.61
N SER A 197 1.84 18.66 -18.61
CA SER A 197 0.59 18.33 -17.88
C SER A 197 0.77 18.44 -16.38
N PRO A 198 -0.24 18.88 -15.62
CA PRO A 198 -0.27 18.71 -14.17
C PRO A 198 -0.19 17.22 -13.80
N LYS A 199 0.66 16.87 -12.83
CA LYS A 199 0.94 15.48 -12.46
C LYS A 199 0.58 15.22 -11.01
N PHE A 200 -0.07 14.08 -10.77
CA PHE A 200 -0.49 13.61 -9.47
C PHE A 200 -0.11 12.15 -9.28
N ILE A 201 0.10 11.74 -8.04
CA ILE A 201 0.22 10.33 -7.64
C ILE A 201 -0.80 10.00 -6.57
N LEU A 202 -1.33 8.78 -6.59
CA LEU A 202 -2.19 8.23 -5.56
C LEU A 202 -1.69 6.83 -5.20
N GLY A 203 -1.15 6.69 -4.01
CA GLY A 203 -0.72 5.42 -3.44
C GLY A 203 -1.68 4.92 -2.37
N GLU A 204 -1.86 3.61 -2.29
CA GLU A 204 -2.63 2.96 -1.24
C GLU A 204 -1.74 2.08 -0.38
N SER A 205 -1.96 2.09 0.96
CA SER A 205 -1.25 1.20 1.89
C SER A 205 0.28 1.46 1.87
N TYR A 206 1.11 0.42 1.73
CA TYR A 206 2.55 0.58 1.48
C TYR A 206 2.84 1.54 0.30
N GLY A 207 1.92 1.66 -0.67
CA GLY A 207 2.01 2.64 -1.74
C GLY A 207 2.11 4.08 -1.25
N THR A 208 1.65 4.39 -0.05
CA THR A 208 1.79 5.72 0.57
C THR A 208 3.21 5.97 1.07
N LEU A 209 3.86 4.94 1.65
CA LEU A 209 5.30 4.96 1.93
C LEU A 209 6.09 5.17 0.64
N ARG A 210 5.80 4.38 -0.41
CA ARG A 210 6.38 4.56 -1.75
C ARG A 210 6.19 5.98 -2.27
N SER A 211 4.99 6.57 -2.09
CA SER A 211 4.67 7.91 -2.57
C SER A 211 5.58 8.99 -1.99
N GLY A 212 5.99 8.89 -0.72
CA GLY A 212 6.95 9.81 -0.12
C GLY A 212 8.28 9.79 -0.87
N VAL A 213 8.84 8.60 -1.10
CA VAL A 213 10.14 8.43 -1.80
C VAL A 213 10.03 8.77 -3.28
N VAL A 214 8.96 8.32 -3.97
CA VAL A 214 8.73 8.64 -5.39
C VAL A 214 8.60 10.13 -5.61
N ALA A 215 7.84 10.85 -4.76
CA ALA A 215 7.69 12.30 -4.87
C ALA A 215 9.05 13.01 -4.76
N ARG A 216 9.90 12.60 -3.81
CA ARG A 216 11.27 13.13 -3.69
C ARG A 216 12.11 12.82 -4.92
N MET A 217 12.15 11.55 -5.36
CA MET A 217 12.97 11.15 -6.51
C MET A 217 12.56 11.84 -7.80
N LEU A 218 11.27 12.08 -8.01
CA LEU A 218 10.75 12.81 -9.17
C LEU A 218 11.16 14.28 -9.10
N GLU A 219 11.03 14.94 -7.94
CA GLU A 219 11.44 16.33 -7.74
C GLU A 219 12.95 16.51 -7.97
N GLU A 220 13.77 15.62 -7.41
CA GLU A 220 15.24 15.61 -7.61
C GLU A 220 15.63 15.41 -9.08
N ARG A 221 14.77 14.76 -9.90
CA ARG A 221 14.96 14.54 -11.33
C ARG A 221 14.27 15.59 -12.22
N GLY A 222 13.76 16.66 -11.64
CA GLY A 222 13.14 17.78 -12.33
C GLY A 222 11.71 17.54 -12.82
N LEU A 223 11.00 16.54 -12.25
CA LEU A 223 9.59 16.30 -12.52
C LEU A 223 8.76 16.62 -11.27
N SER A 224 8.30 17.87 -11.16
CA SER A 224 7.49 18.32 -10.05
C SER A 224 6.05 17.81 -10.13
N LEU A 225 5.50 17.39 -8.99
CA LEU A 225 4.12 16.99 -8.82
C LEU A 225 3.26 18.19 -8.39
N HIS A 226 1.98 18.18 -8.78
CA HIS A 226 0.96 19.11 -8.30
C HIS A 226 0.30 18.59 -7.01
N GLY A 227 0.22 17.26 -6.87
CA GLY A 227 -0.37 16.68 -5.67
C GLY A 227 -0.01 15.22 -5.43
N VAL A 228 -0.06 14.85 -4.16
CA VAL A 228 0.15 13.50 -3.63
C VAL A 228 -1.08 13.12 -2.80
N ALA A 229 -1.82 12.11 -3.24
CA ALA A 229 -2.91 11.52 -2.47
C ALA A 229 -2.45 10.22 -1.81
N LEU A 230 -2.74 10.07 -0.53
CA LEU A 230 -2.30 9.00 0.33
C LEU A 230 -3.52 8.28 0.90
N LEU A 231 -3.85 7.11 0.35
CA LEU A 231 -5.02 6.34 0.72
C LEU A 231 -4.62 5.24 1.69
N SER A 232 -5.27 5.21 2.85
CA SER A 232 -4.98 4.21 3.91
C SER A 232 -3.49 4.23 4.26
N THR A 233 -3.08 5.29 4.88
CA THR A 233 -1.69 5.76 4.93
C THR A 233 -0.83 5.03 5.97
N ILE A 234 0.38 4.66 5.54
CA ILE A 234 1.50 4.33 6.41
C ILE A 234 2.78 4.89 5.79
N MET A 235 3.45 5.81 6.47
CA MET A 235 4.72 6.38 6.03
C MET A 235 5.88 6.03 6.98
N ASN A 236 5.58 5.67 8.23
CA ASN A 236 6.55 5.42 9.27
C ASN A 236 6.34 4.04 9.90
N TYR A 237 7.20 3.09 9.55
CA TYR A 237 7.21 1.76 10.16
C TYR A 237 7.88 1.72 11.54
N GLY A 238 8.60 2.78 11.93
CA GLY A 238 9.25 2.89 13.23
C GLY A 238 8.28 2.82 14.41
N VAL A 239 7.07 3.39 14.24
CA VAL A 239 6.03 3.37 15.29
C VAL A 239 5.50 1.97 15.59
N ARG A 240 5.74 0.99 14.70
CA ARG A 240 5.24 -0.39 14.82
C ARG A 240 6.26 -1.36 15.44
N GLN A 241 7.42 -0.87 15.83
CA GLN A 241 8.44 -1.73 16.41
C GLN A 241 8.08 -2.13 17.85
N ALA A 242 8.39 -3.38 18.21
CA ALA A 242 8.20 -3.87 19.57
C ALA A 242 8.94 -2.98 20.59
N GLY A 243 8.31 -2.70 21.70
CA GLY A 243 8.86 -1.83 22.75
C GLY A 243 8.55 -0.34 22.58
N TYR A 244 7.89 0.06 21.50
CA TYR A 244 7.43 1.42 21.29
C TYR A 244 5.93 1.57 21.56
N ASP A 245 5.57 2.41 22.51
CA ASP A 245 4.17 2.63 22.91
C ASP A 245 3.33 3.33 21.85
N GLN A 246 3.94 4.04 20.90
CA GLN A 246 3.27 4.69 19.77
C GLN A 246 2.37 3.73 18.98
N ASN A 247 2.77 2.45 18.85
CA ASN A 247 1.94 1.47 18.18
C ASN A 247 0.56 1.32 18.83
N HIS A 248 0.51 1.27 20.15
CA HIS A 248 -0.74 1.14 20.90
C HIS A 248 -1.57 2.44 20.86
N MET A 249 -0.89 3.59 20.85
CA MET A 249 -1.53 4.89 20.70
C MET A 249 -2.21 5.04 19.33
N VAL A 250 -1.52 4.67 18.24
CA VAL A 250 -2.08 4.84 16.89
C VAL A 250 -3.21 3.86 16.57
N LEU A 251 -3.23 2.69 17.21
CA LEU A 251 -4.28 1.69 17.04
C LEU A 251 -5.58 2.06 17.80
N PHE A 252 -5.46 2.67 18.97
CA PHE A 252 -6.58 2.78 19.90
C PHE A 252 -7.80 3.56 19.37
N PRO A 253 -7.69 4.69 18.66
CA PRO A 253 -8.84 5.36 18.07
C PRO A 253 -9.62 4.50 17.07
N GLY A 254 -8.93 3.64 16.32
CA GLY A 254 -9.56 2.68 15.44
C GLY A 254 -10.25 1.53 16.20
N TYR A 255 -9.70 1.11 17.35
CA TYR A 255 -10.39 0.14 18.23
C TYR A 255 -11.72 0.71 18.74
N ALA A 256 -11.72 1.96 19.16
CA ALA A 256 -12.92 2.64 19.62
C ALA A 256 -13.97 2.79 18.49
N ALA A 257 -13.54 3.22 17.30
CA ALA A 257 -14.43 3.30 16.14
C ALA A 257 -15.03 1.93 15.77
N THR A 258 -14.22 0.87 15.82
CA THR A 258 -14.66 -0.52 15.60
C THR A 258 -15.69 -0.96 16.64
N ALA A 259 -15.43 -0.70 17.93
CA ALA A 259 -16.34 -0.99 19.02
C ALA A 259 -17.67 -0.22 18.87
N TRP A 260 -17.58 1.04 18.44
CA TRP A 260 -18.76 1.85 18.12
C TRP A 260 -19.58 1.20 16.98
N TYR A 261 -18.94 0.73 15.91
CA TYR A 261 -19.62 0.06 14.79
C TYR A 261 -20.35 -1.20 15.26
N HIS A 262 -19.65 -2.07 15.99
CA HIS A 262 -20.20 -3.35 16.44
C HIS A 262 -21.14 -3.26 17.64
N GLY A 263 -21.32 -2.06 18.24
CA GLY A 263 -22.17 -1.85 19.40
C GLY A 263 -21.71 -2.62 20.63
N THR A 264 -20.41 -2.63 20.90
CA THR A 264 -19.81 -3.26 22.09
C THR A 264 -19.56 -2.27 23.23
N LEU A 265 -19.76 -0.98 22.98
CA LEU A 265 -19.59 0.05 24.01
C LEU A 265 -20.51 -0.18 25.21
N PRO A 266 -20.03 -0.05 26.45
CA PRO A 266 -20.90 -0.08 27.61
C PRO A 266 -21.80 1.17 27.64
N GLY A 267 -23.09 0.97 27.84
CA GLY A 267 -24.07 2.06 27.88
C GLY A 267 -24.60 2.49 26.52
N GLN A 268 -25.01 3.76 26.43
CA GLN A 268 -25.62 4.29 25.19
C GLN A 268 -24.55 4.60 24.14
N LYS A 269 -24.72 4.07 22.92
CA LYS A 269 -23.86 4.36 21.79
C LYS A 269 -23.95 5.84 21.40
N PRO A 270 -22.84 6.59 21.31
CA PRO A 270 -22.83 7.95 20.79
C PRO A 270 -23.40 8.00 19.35
N ALA A 271 -24.22 9.03 19.08
CA ALA A 271 -24.86 9.16 17.77
C ALA A 271 -23.88 9.62 16.66
N ASP A 272 -22.91 10.44 17.02
CA ASP A 272 -21.92 11.03 16.11
C ASP A 272 -20.56 10.33 16.29
N LEU A 273 -20.12 9.61 15.26
CA LEU A 273 -18.84 8.90 15.25
C LEU A 273 -17.65 9.88 15.28
N ASP A 274 -17.72 10.98 14.52
CA ASP A 274 -16.62 11.94 14.42
C ASP A 274 -16.36 12.63 15.77
N ALA A 275 -17.43 13.04 16.46
CA ALA A 275 -17.35 13.60 17.79
C ALA A 275 -16.80 12.57 18.82
N PHE A 276 -17.26 11.32 18.74
CA PHE A 276 -16.77 10.22 19.58
C PHE A 276 -15.28 9.96 19.36
N VAL A 277 -14.84 9.85 18.12
CA VAL A 277 -13.43 9.63 17.78
C VAL A 277 -12.56 10.81 18.20
N ASN A 278 -13.06 12.05 18.15
CA ASN A 278 -12.34 13.22 18.64
C ASN A 278 -12.12 13.17 20.17
N ASP A 279 -13.11 12.71 20.93
CA ASP A 279 -12.95 12.49 22.37
C ASP A 279 -11.88 11.41 22.64
N VAL A 280 -11.89 10.31 21.88
CA VAL A 280 -10.87 9.26 21.98
C VAL A 280 -9.47 9.78 21.63
N ARG A 281 -9.32 10.64 20.61
CA ARG A 281 -8.03 11.30 20.32
C ARG A 281 -7.50 12.09 21.51
N GLY A 282 -8.37 12.83 22.20
CA GLY A 282 -8.02 13.55 23.42
C GLY A 282 -7.53 12.63 24.55
N PHE A 283 -8.22 11.50 24.75
CA PHE A 283 -7.79 10.48 25.70
C PHE A 283 -6.41 9.90 25.32
N VAL A 284 -6.19 9.56 24.06
CA VAL A 284 -4.93 8.97 23.61
C VAL A 284 -3.77 9.95 23.74
N ALA A 285 -3.96 11.20 23.34
CA ALA A 285 -2.91 12.23 23.42
C ALA A 285 -2.58 12.68 24.85
N GLY A 286 -3.45 12.43 25.81
CA GLY A 286 -3.32 12.84 27.21
C GLY A 286 -3.18 11.66 28.17
N PRO A 287 -4.28 11.23 28.82
CA PRO A 287 -4.24 10.23 29.89
C PRO A 287 -3.58 8.91 29.50
N TYR A 288 -3.86 8.39 28.29
CA TYR A 288 -3.32 7.12 27.83
C TYR A 288 -1.81 7.20 27.57
N ALA A 289 -1.35 8.24 26.83
CA ALA A 289 0.08 8.46 26.61
C ALA A 289 0.86 8.63 27.91
N ALA A 290 0.31 9.40 28.88
CA ALA A 290 0.93 9.60 30.18
C ALA A 290 1.04 8.29 30.99
N ALA A 291 0.02 7.43 30.92
CA ALA A 291 0.03 6.12 31.58
C ALA A 291 1.06 5.18 30.94
N LEU A 292 1.12 5.11 29.62
CA LEU A 292 2.09 4.29 28.90
C LEU A 292 3.54 4.71 29.20
N ALA A 293 3.80 6.02 29.25
CA ALA A 293 5.13 6.56 29.55
C ALA A 293 5.68 6.16 30.93
N LYS A 294 4.82 5.80 31.89
CA LYS A 294 5.23 5.30 33.21
C LYS A 294 5.75 3.86 33.18
N GLY A 295 5.42 3.09 32.15
CA GLY A 295 5.83 1.69 32.02
C GLY A 295 5.48 0.88 33.29
N SER A 296 6.46 0.19 33.87
CA SER A 296 6.28 -0.61 35.10
C SER A 296 6.15 0.23 36.38
N SER A 297 6.35 1.54 36.32
CA SER A 297 6.21 2.44 37.50
C SER A 297 4.80 3.00 37.67
N ILE A 298 3.85 2.65 36.82
CA ILE A 298 2.44 3.04 36.93
C ILE A 298 1.84 2.40 38.20
N SER A 299 1.12 3.18 39.01
CA SER A 299 0.42 2.64 40.19
C SER A 299 -0.81 1.82 39.77
N ASP A 300 -1.22 0.84 40.60
CA ASP A 300 -2.42 0.03 40.35
C ASP A 300 -3.68 0.89 40.21
N ALA A 301 -3.80 1.94 41.00
CA ALA A 301 -4.94 2.86 40.95
C ALA A 301 -5.01 3.62 39.60
N GLU A 302 -3.87 4.09 39.08
CA GLU A 302 -3.80 4.75 37.79
C GLU A 302 -4.05 3.77 36.63
N LYS A 303 -3.45 2.55 36.71
CA LYS A 303 -3.69 1.49 35.74
C LYS A 303 -5.16 1.12 35.66
N ASP A 304 -5.82 1.01 36.83
CA ASP A 304 -7.25 0.76 36.93
C ASP A 304 -8.10 1.89 36.33
N ALA A 305 -7.74 3.14 36.59
CA ALA A 305 -8.48 4.29 36.06
C ALA A 305 -8.42 4.32 34.50
N VAL A 306 -7.22 4.13 33.94
CA VAL A 306 -7.03 4.09 32.49
C VAL A 306 -7.71 2.87 31.88
N ALA A 307 -7.62 1.69 32.49
CA ALA A 307 -8.29 0.48 32.00
C ALA A 307 -9.82 0.64 31.97
N ARG A 308 -10.42 1.29 32.98
CA ARG A 308 -11.87 1.64 32.96
C ARG A 308 -12.21 2.58 31.80
N GLN A 309 -11.37 3.55 31.50
CA GLN A 309 -11.63 4.47 30.40
C GLN A 309 -11.46 3.77 29.05
N MET A 310 -10.46 2.88 28.90
CA MET A 310 -10.32 2.02 27.71
C MET A 310 -11.54 1.10 27.52
N ASN A 311 -12.07 0.50 28.61
CA ASN A 311 -13.30 -0.27 28.59
C ASN A 311 -14.48 0.58 28.10
N ALA A 312 -14.63 1.82 28.61
CA ALA A 312 -15.70 2.72 28.21
C ALA A 312 -15.69 3.02 26.69
N TYR A 313 -14.50 3.08 26.05
CA TYR A 313 -14.35 3.32 24.63
C TYR A 313 -14.39 2.05 23.75
N THR A 314 -14.26 0.86 24.33
CA THR A 314 -14.14 -0.36 23.50
C THR A 314 -15.09 -1.49 23.93
N GLY A 315 -15.53 -1.51 25.18
CA GLY A 315 -16.25 -2.65 25.76
C GLY A 315 -15.35 -3.85 26.09
N LEU A 316 -14.04 -3.79 25.84
CA LEU A 316 -13.12 -4.86 26.25
C LEU A 316 -13.13 -5.05 27.76
N PRO A 317 -13.06 -6.29 28.29
CA PRO A 317 -13.05 -6.53 29.73
C PRO A 317 -11.87 -5.82 30.42
N ILE A 318 -12.13 -5.15 31.55
CA ILE A 318 -11.11 -4.39 32.29
C ILE A 318 -9.92 -5.27 32.67
N ASP A 319 -10.18 -6.50 33.14
CA ASP A 319 -9.12 -7.44 33.50
C ASP A 319 -8.27 -7.88 32.30
N PHE A 320 -8.87 -7.99 31.10
CA PHE A 320 -8.14 -8.25 29.87
C PHE A 320 -7.18 -7.09 29.56
N ILE A 321 -7.67 -5.85 29.60
CA ILE A 321 -6.86 -4.64 29.39
C ILE A 321 -5.72 -4.55 30.41
N LYS A 322 -5.99 -4.87 31.69
CA LYS A 322 -4.98 -4.85 32.75
C LYS A 322 -3.91 -5.93 32.58
N ARG A 323 -4.29 -7.15 32.17
CA ARG A 323 -3.33 -8.23 31.85
C ARG A 323 -2.43 -7.88 30.66
N ALA A 324 -2.94 -7.13 29.70
CA ALA A 324 -2.16 -6.58 28.59
C ALA A 324 -1.30 -5.36 28.99
N ASN A 325 -1.24 -4.99 30.26
CA ASN A 325 -0.56 -3.78 30.75
C ASN A 325 -0.96 -2.51 29.99
N LEU A 326 -2.25 -2.36 29.67
CA LEU A 326 -2.85 -1.30 28.85
C LEU A 326 -2.41 -1.34 27.37
N ARG A 327 -1.62 -2.32 26.95
CA ARG A 327 -1.03 -2.48 25.61
C ARG A 327 -1.69 -3.63 24.86
N VAL A 328 -3.01 -3.48 24.62
CA VAL A 328 -3.75 -4.46 23.81
C VAL A 328 -3.22 -4.39 22.38
N ASP A 329 -2.63 -5.49 21.90
CA ASP A 329 -2.20 -5.58 20.52
C ASP A 329 -3.36 -5.86 19.57
N LEU A 330 -3.09 -5.71 18.26
CA LEU A 330 -4.12 -5.83 17.25
C LEU A 330 -4.73 -7.24 17.16
N GLN A 331 -3.90 -8.28 17.24
CA GLN A 331 -4.38 -9.67 17.10
C GLN A 331 -5.32 -10.04 18.25
N HIS A 332 -4.93 -9.70 19.48
CA HIS A 332 -5.78 -9.87 20.65
C HIS A 332 -7.08 -9.04 20.57
N PHE A 333 -7.03 -7.81 20.07
CA PHE A 333 -8.23 -7.01 19.84
C PHE A 333 -9.17 -7.66 18.82
N GLN A 334 -8.62 -8.18 17.72
CA GLN A 334 -9.41 -8.82 16.65
C GLN A 334 -10.16 -10.06 17.12
N THR A 335 -9.60 -10.82 18.05
CA THR A 335 -10.23 -12.04 18.58
C THR A 335 -11.12 -11.75 19.79
N GLU A 336 -10.75 -10.80 20.65
CA GLU A 336 -11.45 -10.56 21.93
C GLU A 336 -12.74 -9.77 21.78
N LEU A 337 -12.78 -8.76 20.89
CA LEU A 337 -13.89 -7.80 20.83
C LEU A 337 -15.26 -8.49 20.63
N LEU A 338 -15.32 -9.46 19.73
CA LEU A 338 -16.56 -10.20 19.40
C LEU A 338 -16.53 -11.66 19.85
N ARG A 339 -15.59 -12.08 20.68
CA ARG A 339 -15.49 -13.43 21.23
C ARG A 339 -16.80 -13.92 21.85
N PRO A 340 -17.55 -13.11 22.63
CA PRO A 340 -18.85 -13.52 23.17
C PRO A 340 -19.92 -13.80 22.09
N ARG A 341 -19.71 -13.31 20.86
CA ARG A 341 -20.59 -13.55 19.70
C ARG A 341 -20.10 -14.69 18.80
N GLY A 342 -18.99 -15.36 19.16
CA GLY A 342 -18.38 -16.43 18.37
C GLY A 342 -17.70 -15.93 17.08
N LEU A 343 -17.22 -14.67 17.04
CA LEU A 343 -16.69 -14.03 15.85
C LEU A 343 -15.31 -13.39 16.12
N SER A 344 -14.47 -13.36 15.09
CA SER A 344 -13.29 -12.49 14.97
C SER A 344 -13.55 -11.41 13.92
N ILE A 345 -12.79 -10.30 13.98
CA ILE A 345 -12.90 -9.16 13.07
C ILE A 345 -11.69 -9.08 12.14
N GLY A 346 -11.88 -8.44 10.98
CA GLY A 346 -10.82 -8.21 9.99
C GLY A 346 -9.76 -7.19 10.44
N ARG A 347 -8.59 -7.24 9.82
CA ARG A 347 -7.54 -6.22 9.94
C ARG A 347 -7.65 -5.16 8.85
N LEU A 348 -7.93 -5.58 7.62
CA LEU A 348 -8.12 -4.66 6.50
C LEU A 348 -9.41 -3.84 6.67
N ASP A 349 -10.46 -4.46 7.21
CA ASP A 349 -11.70 -3.78 7.53
C ASP A 349 -12.37 -4.48 8.70
N THR A 350 -12.38 -3.84 9.85
CA THR A 350 -12.90 -4.44 11.08
C THR A 350 -14.42 -4.63 11.09
N ARG A 351 -15.13 -4.16 10.07
CA ARG A 351 -16.57 -4.43 9.89
C ARG A 351 -16.85 -5.87 9.38
N TYR A 352 -15.87 -6.46 8.66
CA TYR A 352 -15.95 -7.86 8.24
C TYR A 352 -15.65 -8.79 9.41
N THR A 353 -16.40 -9.87 9.49
CA THR A 353 -16.29 -10.86 10.56
C THR A 353 -16.30 -12.28 10.00
N LEU A 354 -15.59 -13.19 10.70
CA LEU A 354 -15.64 -14.64 10.48
C LEU A 354 -15.68 -15.38 11.81
N PRO A 355 -16.39 -16.54 11.88
CA PRO A 355 -16.20 -17.46 12.99
C PRO A 355 -14.78 -18.03 12.94
N PRO A 356 -13.98 -17.93 14.04
CA PRO A 356 -12.66 -18.55 14.11
C PRO A 356 -12.78 -20.07 14.27
N THR A 357 -11.74 -20.80 13.88
CA THR A 357 -11.64 -22.25 14.11
C THR A 357 -11.56 -22.58 15.62
N ASP A 358 -10.84 -21.74 16.38
CA ASP A 358 -10.74 -21.84 17.84
C ASP A 358 -11.11 -20.48 18.47
N LEU A 359 -12.16 -20.47 19.28
CA LEU A 359 -12.59 -19.27 20.01
C LEU A 359 -11.60 -18.82 21.09
N ASN A 360 -10.65 -19.68 21.50
CA ASN A 360 -9.60 -19.30 22.47
C ASN A 360 -8.31 -18.82 21.77
N ALA A 361 -8.26 -18.80 20.44
CA ALA A 361 -7.09 -18.34 19.72
C ALA A 361 -6.74 -16.87 20.07
N ASP A 362 -5.45 -16.57 20.11
CA ASP A 362 -4.91 -15.23 20.36
C ASP A 362 -4.78 -14.39 19.08
N SER A 363 -4.97 -15.02 17.92
CA SER A 363 -4.94 -14.37 16.60
C SER A 363 -6.02 -14.92 15.69
N PRO A 364 -6.59 -14.12 14.75
CA PRO A 364 -7.52 -14.64 13.77
C PRO A 364 -6.81 -15.60 12.78
N ASP A 365 -7.57 -16.57 12.26
CA ASP A 365 -7.07 -17.54 11.27
C ASP A 365 -6.70 -16.85 9.95
N GLU A 366 -7.54 -15.91 9.52
CA GLU A 366 -7.40 -15.15 8.26
C GLU A 366 -8.09 -13.78 8.35
N ASP A 367 -7.87 -12.95 7.32
CA ASP A 367 -8.54 -11.65 7.22
C ASP A 367 -9.86 -11.79 6.45
N PRO A 368 -11.02 -11.66 7.11
CA PRO A 368 -12.32 -11.83 6.48
C PRO A 368 -12.58 -10.85 5.32
N ALA A 369 -12.00 -9.65 5.31
CA ALA A 369 -12.17 -8.71 4.22
C ALA A 369 -11.48 -9.20 2.95
N GLY A 370 -10.25 -9.72 3.06
CA GLY A 370 -9.51 -10.31 1.95
C GLY A 370 -10.24 -11.51 1.36
N THR A 371 -10.66 -12.45 2.21
CA THR A 371 -11.41 -13.65 1.81
C THR A 371 -12.70 -13.29 1.07
N ALA A 372 -13.40 -12.23 1.50
CA ALA A 372 -14.69 -11.85 0.94
C ALA A 372 -14.62 -11.36 -0.53
N ILE A 373 -13.52 -10.76 -0.97
CA ILE A 373 -13.47 -10.01 -2.24
C ILE A 373 -12.47 -10.54 -3.26
N THR A 374 -11.46 -11.29 -2.83
CA THR A 374 -10.32 -11.65 -3.70
C THR A 374 -10.76 -12.37 -4.97
N GLY A 375 -11.64 -13.35 -4.87
CA GLY A 375 -12.15 -14.09 -6.02
C GLY A 375 -12.89 -13.20 -7.04
N ALA A 376 -13.70 -12.25 -6.54
CA ALA A 376 -14.44 -11.32 -7.38
C ALA A 376 -13.51 -10.41 -8.19
N TYR A 377 -12.50 -9.83 -7.53
CA TYR A 377 -11.55 -8.92 -8.19
C TYR A 377 -10.70 -9.64 -9.24
N ILE A 378 -10.17 -10.82 -8.91
CA ILE A 378 -9.34 -11.61 -9.86
C ILE A 378 -10.15 -11.99 -11.09
N SER A 379 -11.31 -12.60 -10.90
CA SER A 379 -12.13 -13.09 -12.01
C SER A 379 -12.63 -11.95 -12.89
N ALA A 380 -13.14 -10.88 -12.28
CA ALA A 380 -13.63 -9.71 -13.00
C ALA A 380 -12.51 -8.99 -13.77
N PHE A 381 -11.32 -8.85 -13.20
CA PHE A 381 -10.19 -8.23 -13.87
C PHE A 381 -9.71 -9.06 -15.07
N HIS A 382 -9.54 -10.37 -14.91
CA HIS A 382 -9.11 -11.24 -16.01
C HIS A 382 -10.08 -11.18 -17.18
N ASP A 383 -11.38 -11.28 -16.92
CA ASP A 383 -12.41 -11.16 -17.95
C ASP A 383 -12.33 -9.79 -18.67
N TYR A 384 -12.23 -8.72 -17.92
CA TYR A 384 -12.11 -7.36 -18.43
C TYR A 384 -10.82 -7.13 -19.23
N ALA A 385 -9.69 -7.61 -18.73
CA ALA A 385 -8.40 -7.45 -19.39
C ALA A 385 -8.34 -8.16 -20.76
N VAL A 386 -8.90 -9.37 -20.85
CA VAL A 386 -8.90 -10.14 -22.10
C VAL A 386 -9.97 -9.62 -23.06
N LYS A 387 -11.22 -9.48 -22.61
CA LYS A 387 -12.35 -9.18 -23.51
C LYS A 387 -12.45 -7.70 -23.89
N THR A 388 -12.13 -6.80 -22.95
CA THR A 388 -12.33 -5.36 -23.14
C THR A 388 -11.04 -4.62 -23.46
N LEU A 389 -9.98 -4.87 -22.69
CA LEU A 389 -8.68 -4.23 -22.92
C LEU A 389 -7.89 -4.93 -24.04
N GLY A 390 -8.25 -6.17 -24.40
CA GLY A 390 -7.61 -6.92 -25.48
C GLY A 390 -6.18 -7.37 -25.15
N VAL A 391 -5.84 -7.54 -23.88
CA VAL A 391 -4.52 -7.97 -23.44
C VAL A 391 -4.24 -9.39 -23.94
N LYS A 392 -3.08 -9.58 -24.58
CA LYS A 392 -2.58 -10.87 -25.06
C LYS A 392 -1.18 -11.07 -24.49
N THR A 393 -1.03 -12.06 -23.61
CA THR A 393 0.26 -12.38 -22.99
C THR A 393 0.25 -13.83 -22.49
N GLU A 394 1.40 -14.48 -22.57
CA GLU A 394 1.65 -15.80 -21.97
C GLU A 394 2.08 -15.69 -20.50
N LEU A 395 2.34 -14.49 -20.01
CA LEU A 395 2.76 -14.29 -18.63
C LEU A 395 1.59 -14.53 -17.67
N PRO A 396 1.77 -15.29 -16.57
CA PRO A 396 0.76 -15.38 -15.53
C PRO A 396 0.59 -14.03 -14.82
N TYR A 397 -0.66 -13.64 -14.53
CA TYR A 397 -0.93 -12.48 -13.69
C TYR A 397 -0.69 -12.83 -12.24
N LYS A 398 0.20 -12.09 -11.57
CA LYS A 398 0.56 -12.33 -10.16
C LYS A 398 -0.08 -11.25 -9.27
N LEU A 399 -0.90 -11.65 -8.31
CA LEU A 399 -1.48 -10.71 -7.34
C LEU A 399 -0.42 -10.01 -6.51
N THR A 400 0.66 -10.74 -6.21
CA THR A 400 1.78 -10.23 -5.43
C THR A 400 3.11 -10.72 -6.02
N ALA A 401 4.16 -9.95 -5.82
CA ALA A 401 5.53 -10.34 -6.14
C ALA A 401 6.12 -11.38 -5.17
N ARG A 402 5.35 -11.82 -4.16
CA ARG A 402 5.82 -12.73 -3.11
C ARG A 402 5.89 -14.16 -3.64
N GLU A 403 7.10 -14.59 -3.93
CA GLU A 403 7.44 -15.96 -4.33
C GLU A 403 8.23 -16.66 -3.21
N PRO A 404 8.43 -17.99 -3.27
CA PRO A 404 9.30 -18.69 -2.34
C PRO A 404 10.69 -18.04 -2.29
N GLY A 405 11.14 -17.68 -1.07
CA GLY A 405 12.38 -16.94 -0.86
C GLY A 405 12.27 -15.43 -1.05
N TYR A 406 11.05 -14.89 -1.20
CA TYR A 406 10.83 -13.45 -1.19
C TYR A 406 11.32 -12.83 0.11
N SER A 407 12.13 -11.79 -0.03
CA SER A 407 12.55 -10.92 1.06
C SER A 407 12.41 -9.47 0.62
N TRP A 408 12.09 -8.58 1.55
CA TRP A 408 12.00 -7.15 1.29
C TRP A 408 13.08 -6.43 2.07
N ASP A 409 13.87 -5.60 1.38
CA ASP A 409 14.84 -4.72 2.00
C ASP A 409 14.11 -3.49 2.56
N TRP A 410 13.95 -3.45 3.88
CA TRP A 410 13.33 -2.33 4.60
C TRP A 410 14.28 -1.15 4.82
N SER A 411 15.53 -1.28 4.42
CA SER A 411 16.46 -0.17 4.50
C SER A 411 16.04 0.97 3.57
N HIS A 412 16.21 2.20 4.05
CA HIS A 412 15.85 3.41 3.33
C HIS A 412 16.91 4.49 3.52
N ARG A 413 17.25 5.17 2.45
CA ARG A 413 18.13 6.34 2.45
C ARG A 413 17.30 7.62 2.38
N PRO A 414 17.01 8.27 3.53
CA PRO A 414 16.26 9.53 3.55
C PRO A 414 17.10 10.66 2.94
N PRO A 415 16.48 11.84 2.63
CA PRO A 415 17.18 12.98 2.04
C PRO A 415 18.28 13.54 2.95
N ARG A 416 18.22 13.27 4.26
CA ARG A 416 19.20 13.66 5.27
C ARG A 416 19.36 12.56 6.31
N GLY A 417 20.58 12.42 6.84
CA GLY A 417 20.90 11.42 7.86
C GLY A 417 21.49 10.13 7.28
N GLY A 418 21.65 9.13 8.15
CA GLY A 418 22.13 7.80 7.78
C GLY A 418 21.03 6.91 7.21
N VAL A 419 21.41 5.72 6.73
CA VAL A 419 20.45 4.69 6.30
C VAL A 419 19.57 4.27 7.49
N GLN A 420 18.26 4.30 7.27
CA GLN A 420 17.27 3.78 8.21
C GLN A 420 17.06 2.28 7.95
N THR A 421 17.01 1.47 9.00
CA THR A 421 16.66 0.04 8.91
C THR A 421 15.16 -0.19 8.99
N THR A 422 14.43 0.81 9.48
CA THR A 422 12.97 0.88 9.51
C THR A 422 12.54 2.20 8.90
N PRO A 423 11.92 2.21 7.72
CA PRO A 423 11.71 3.42 6.96
C PRO A 423 10.70 4.37 7.59
N ASN A 424 11.02 5.65 7.54
CA ASN A 424 10.09 6.76 7.78
C ASN A 424 10.15 7.71 6.58
N THR A 425 9.26 7.56 5.63
CA THR A 425 9.23 8.35 4.40
C THR A 425 8.37 9.62 4.49
N ALA A 426 7.81 9.90 5.66
CA ALA A 426 7.24 11.23 5.94
C ALA A 426 8.31 12.33 5.83
N VAL A 427 9.57 11.99 6.12
CA VAL A 427 10.70 12.92 5.95
C VAL A 427 10.99 13.23 4.47
N ASP A 428 10.77 12.28 3.56
CA ASP A 428 10.90 12.48 2.11
C ASP A 428 9.80 13.39 1.59
N LEU A 429 8.56 13.15 1.99
CA LEU A 429 7.44 14.00 1.64
C LEU A 429 7.63 15.43 2.18
N ALA A 430 8.08 15.56 3.43
CA ALA A 430 8.40 16.85 4.03
C ALA A 430 9.52 17.59 3.27
N PHE A 431 10.54 16.86 2.79
CA PHE A 431 11.58 17.42 1.94
C PHE A 431 11.01 17.93 0.62
N THR A 432 10.19 17.11 -0.05
CA THR A 432 9.53 17.47 -1.32
C THR A 432 8.62 18.69 -1.16
N MET A 433 7.83 18.77 -0.08
CA MET A 433 6.97 19.93 0.19
C MET A 433 7.76 21.22 0.44
N ARG A 434 8.99 21.12 0.97
CA ARG A 434 9.88 22.29 1.10
C ARG A 434 10.51 22.69 -0.22
N ALA A 435 10.83 21.73 -1.09
CA ALA A 435 11.36 21.98 -2.43
C ALA A 435 10.28 22.51 -3.39
N ASN A 436 9.05 22.02 -3.24
CA ASN A 436 7.87 22.42 -4.01
C ASN A 436 6.78 22.95 -3.06
N PRO A 437 6.80 24.23 -2.68
CA PRO A 437 5.87 24.82 -1.71
C PRO A 437 4.40 24.85 -2.16
N LYS A 438 4.12 24.55 -3.44
CA LYS A 438 2.76 24.46 -3.97
C LYS A 438 2.18 23.04 -3.96
N LEU A 439 3.00 22.04 -3.66
CA LEU A 439 2.56 20.65 -3.59
C LEU A 439 1.40 20.48 -2.60
N LYS A 440 0.28 19.93 -3.08
CA LYS A 440 -0.88 19.59 -2.25
C LYS A 440 -0.83 18.13 -1.83
N VAL A 441 -1.15 17.87 -0.57
CA VAL A 441 -1.19 16.53 0.00
C VAL A 441 -2.57 16.22 0.56
N LEU A 442 -3.14 15.08 0.17
CA LEU A 442 -4.43 14.61 0.64
C LEU A 442 -4.30 13.25 1.32
N PHE A 443 -4.68 13.16 2.58
CA PHE A 443 -4.79 11.91 3.33
C PHE A 443 -6.25 11.42 3.31
N LEU A 444 -6.45 10.17 2.87
CA LEU A 444 -7.74 9.51 2.74
C LEU A 444 -7.76 8.32 3.69
N ASN A 445 -8.55 8.34 4.75
CA ASN A 445 -8.44 7.41 5.87
C ASN A 445 -9.77 6.74 6.20
N GLY A 446 -9.76 5.41 6.33
CA GLY A 446 -10.89 4.63 6.83
C GLY A 446 -10.86 4.52 8.36
N TYR A 447 -11.97 4.76 9.04
CA TYR A 447 -12.07 4.61 10.50
C TYR A 447 -11.88 3.17 10.98
N TYR A 448 -12.20 2.19 10.13
CA TYR A 448 -12.18 0.76 10.45
C TYR A 448 -10.96 0.03 9.86
N ASP A 449 -9.95 0.79 9.43
CA ASP A 449 -8.68 0.27 8.92
C ASP A 449 -7.69 0.03 10.07
N MET A 450 -7.39 -1.24 10.35
CA MET A 450 -6.35 -1.63 11.31
C MET A 450 -5.06 -2.08 10.64
N ALA A 451 -5.04 -2.15 9.30
CA ALA A 451 -3.80 -2.36 8.56
C ALA A 451 -2.92 -1.11 8.55
N THR A 452 -3.54 0.06 8.40
CA THR A 452 -2.91 1.38 8.42
C THR A 452 -3.80 2.38 9.17
N PRO A 453 -3.80 2.33 10.51
CA PRO A 453 -4.72 3.11 11.35
C PRO A 453 -4.63 4.60 11.06
N PHE A 454 -5.77 5.26 10.90
CA PHE A 454 -5.87 6.68 10.52
C PHE A 454 -5.12 7.62 11.47
N TYR A 455 -5.09 7.31 12.77
CA TYR A 455 -4.38 8.14 13.74
C TYR A 455 -2.85 8.06 13.56
N GLY A 456 -2.34 6.96 12.97
CA GLY A 456 -0.94 6.86 12.54
C GLY A 456 -0.61 7.84 11.43
N ALA A 457 -1.51 8.02 10.46
CA ALA A 457 -1.34 9.03 9.41
C ALA A 457 -1.33 10.46 9.97
N GLU A 458 -2.21 10.77 10.93
CA GLU A 458 -2.22 12.06 11.64
C GLU A 458 -0.91 12.29 12.40
N PHE A 459 -0.43 11.25 13.09
CA PHE A 459 0.84 11.29 13.81
C PHE A 459 2.01 11.57 12.86
N ASP A 460 2.14 10.81 11.78
CA ASP A 460 3.21 10.97 10.79
C ASP A 460 3.21 12.38 10.19
N ALA A 461 2.04 12.88 9.78
CA ALA A 461 1.90 14.22 9.20
C ALA A 461 2.27 15.33 10.19
N SER A 462 1.84 15.23 11.45
CA SER A 462 2.17 16.21 12.48
C SER A 462 3.67 16.25 12.80
N HIS A 463 4.36 15.10 12.64
CA HIS A 463 5.80 14.98 12.89
C HIS A 463 6.69 15.27 11.66
N MET A 464 6.10 15.67 10.52
CA MET A 464 6.88 16.27 9.42
C MET A 464 7.46 17.63 9.78
N LEU A 465 6.98 18.27 10.85
CA LEU A 465 7.44 19.56 11.39
C LEU A 465 7.57 20.63 10.30
N LEU A 466 6.55 20.73 9.46
CA LEU A 466 6.49 21.70 8.39
C LEU A 466 6.18 23.11 8.91
N PRO A 467 6.68 24.16 8.26
CA PRO A 467 6.20 25.53 8.50
C PRO A 467 4.68 25.62 8.30
N ALA A 468 4.04 26.54 9.01
CA ALA A 468 2.58 26.72 8.98
C ALA A 468 2.02 26.92 7.54
N ASP A 469 2.78 27.61 6.68
CA ASP A 469 2.41 27.85 5.28
C ASP A 469 2.35 26.56 4.46
N LEU A 470 3.26 25.63 4.68
CA LEU A 470 3.26 24.34 4.01
C LEU A 470 2.23 23.39 4.62
N ASN A 471 2.03 23.45 5.94
CA ASN A 471 1.02 22.63 6.61
C ASN A 471 -0.41 22.88 6.07
N ARG A 472 -0.71 24.10 5.61
CA ARG A 472 -2.00 24.42 4.98
C ARG A 472 -2.25 23.68 3.66
N ASN A 473 -1.21 23.09 3.05
CA ASN A 473 -1.33 22.26 1.86
C ASN A 473 -1.69 20.80 2.16
N ILE A 474 -1.79 20.42 3.44
CA ILE A 474 -2.18 19.09 3.88
C ILE A 474 -3.67 19.09 4.23
N LYS A 475 -4.40 18.12 3.70
CA LYS A 475 -5.82 17.89 3.98
C LYS A 475 -6.04 16.45 4.41
N PHE A 476 -6.94 16.25 5.38
CA PHE A 476 -7.38 14.94 5.83
C PHE A 476 -8.87 14.75 5.52
N THR A 477 -9.21 13.53 5.11
CA THR A 477 -10.61 13.09 4.96
C THR A 477 -10.78 11.73 5.62
N TYR A 478 -11.99 11.48 6.15
CA TYR A 478 -12.29 10.27 6.91
C TYR A 478 -13.56 9.64 6.38
N TYR A 479 -13.57 8.29 6.39
CA TYR A 479 -14.64 7.48 5.81
C TYR A 479 -15.05 6.37 6.74
N GLN A 480 -16.33 6.06 6.79
CA GLN A 480 -16.87 4.92 7.53
C GLN A 480 -16.62 3.60 6.78
N SER A 481 -15.38 3.35 6.45
CA SER A 481 -14.88 2.19 5.72
C SER A 481 -13.55 1.72 6.31
N GLY A 482 -13.05 0.58 5.81
CA GLY A 482 -11.74 0.05 6.17
C GLY A 482 -10.63 0.49 5.20
N HIS A 483 -9.63 -0.38 5.04
CA HIS A 483 -8.42 -0.17 4.24
C HIS A 483 -8.70 0.16 2.78
N MET A 484 -9.58 -0.60 2.16
CA MET A 484 -10.07 -0.37 0.81
C MET A 484 -11.37 0.45 0.89
N ILE A 485 -11.25 1.76 1.06
CA ILE A 485 -12.39 2.67 1.30
C ILE A 485 -13.47 2.49 0.26
N TYR A 486 -13.10 2.23 -0.97
CA TYR A 486 -13.95 2.07 -2.13
C TYR A 486 -14.82 0.80 -2.13
N LEU A 487 -14.65 -0.12 -1.18
CA LEU A 487 -15.54 -1.28 -1.04
C LEU A 487 -16.94 -0.87 -0.58
N ALA A 488 -17.07 0.24 0.15
CA ALA A 488 -18.35 0.84 0.50
C ALA A 488 -18.74 1.89 -0.55
N GLU A 489 -19.82 1.64 -1.29
CA GLU A 489 -20.24 2.49 -2.41
C GLU A 489 -20.53 3.93 -1.99
N SER A 490 -21.19 4.13 -0.83
CA SER A 490 -21.43 5.47 -0.27
C SER A 490 -20.13 6.22 0.03
N GLU A 491 -19.14 5.50 0.56
CA GLU A 491 -17.84 6.08 0.90
C GLU A 491 -16.99 6.33 -0.35
N LEU A 492 -17.09 5.47 -1.38
CA LEU A 492 -16.48 5.73 -2.69
C LEU A 492 -17.03 7.00 -3.33
N ALA A 493 -18.35 7.22 -3.27
CA ALA A 493 -19.00 8.43 -3.78
C ALA A 493 -18.47 9.69 -3.08
N LYS A 494 -18.42 9.67 -1.73
CA LYS A 494 -17.85 10.75 -0.91
C LYS A 494 -16.36 10.98 -1.22
N MET A 495 -15.57 9.89 -1.27
CA MET A 495 -14.14 9.93 -1.56
C MET A 495 -13.86 10.55 -2.94
N ARG A 496 -14.67 10.19 -3.95
CA ARG A 496 -14.58 10.77 -5.28
C ARG A 496 -14.80 12.28 -5.25
N ASP A 497 -15.79 12.77 -4.52
CA ASP A 497 -16.10 14.20 -4.46
C ASP A 497 -15.01 14.97 -3.68
N ASP A 498 -14.49 14.39 -2.59
CA ASP A 498 -13.37 14.95 -1.83
C ASP A 498 -12.09 15.07 -2.69
N VAL A 499 -11.77 14.01 -3.43
CA VAL A 499 -10.60 13.99 -4.34
C VAL A 499 -10.81 14.97 -5.49
N ALA A 500 -12.01 15.05 -6.09
CA ALA A 500 -12.30 16.00 -7.16
C ALA A 500 -12.17 17.46 -6.70
N ALA A 501 -12.66 17.79 -5.51
CA ALA A 501 -12.49 19.11 -4.92
C ALA A 501 -11.01 19.45 -4.65
N TRP A 502 -10.23 18.46 -4.21
CA TRP A 502 -8.80 18.61 -4.00
C TRP A 502 -8.04 18.85 -5.31
N TYR A 503 -8.40 18.18 -6.43
CA TYR A 503 -7.85 18.52 -7.75
C TYR A 503 -8.13 19.97 -8.13
N ASP A 504 -9.37 20.42 -7.94
CA ASP A 504 -9.77 21.80 -8.27
C ASP A 504 -8.99 22.84 -7.43
N GLU A 505 -8.60 22.48 -6.21
CA GLU A 505 -7.73 23.32 -5.36
C GLU A 505 -6.26 23.26 -5.81
N ALA A 506 -5.74 22.09 -6.15
CA ALA A 506 -4.34 21.91 -6.52
C ALA A 506 -4.00 22.52 -7.90
N LEU A 507 -4.99 22.80 -8.72
CA LEU A 507 -4.83 23.38 -10.06
C LEU A 507 -5.04 24.91 -10.11
N LYS A 508 -5.38 25.55 -8.98
CA LYS A 508 -5.44 27.01 -8.83
C LYS A 508 -4.07 27.60 -8.55
#